data_9b5ad8f1cf63b19ed6cf3b64968f94e2
#
_entry.id   9b5ad8f1cf63b19ed6cf3b64968f94e2
#
_cell.length_a   1.000
_cell.length_b   1.000
_cell.length_c   1.000
_cell.angle_alpha   90.00
_cell.angle_beta   90.00
_cell.angle_gamma   90.00
#
_symmetry.space_group_name_H-M   'P 1'
#
loop_
_entity.id
_entity.type
_entity.pdbx_description
1 polymer ?
#
loop_
_entity_poly.entity_id
_entity_poly.type
_entity_poly.pdbx_seq_one_letter_code
_entity_poly.pdbx_strand_id
1 'polypeptide(L)'
;MKLQTNCKGLNGIIRVPGDKSISHRSIIFGSLAHGTTKVYDILRGEDVLSTIQVFRDLGVSIQDDGQVITIEGKGFEAFQQPKNDLDMGNSGTSTRLIAGVLAGSPFPVTMVGDDSLSKRPMDRVAIPLREMGVTVQGQTDRDMLPLHLHGTKELQPIHYSLPVASAQVKSALLFAAMQAEGESVILEKELTRNHTEDMIQQFGGQISVKGKEIRLRGPQSFHACEVTVPGDISSAAFWLVAGLIVPNSQIRLENVGINETRTGILEVIEKMGGKLQILDVDPLAKAATLVVETSDLHGTEISGDLIPRLIDELPIIALLATQASSQTIIKDAEELKVKETDRIQVVAESLNAMGANITPTEDGMIIEGKT
;
A
#
# COMPACT_ATOMS: atom_id res chain seq x y z
N MET A 1 30.79 -3.81 0.03
CA MET A 1 30.05 -5.04 0.37
C MET A 1 30.61 -6.18 -0.50
N LYS A 2 31.08 -7.30 0.05
CA LYS A 2 31.47 -8.47 -0.75
C LYS A 2 30.23 -9.33 -0.95
N LEU A 3 29.80 -9.52 -2.19
CA LEU A 3 28.80 -10.51 -2.54
C LEU A 3 29.39 -11.90 -2.40
N GLN A 4 28.76 -12.76 -1.62
CA GLN A 4 29.17 -14.15 -1.46
C GLN A 4 28.35 -15.00 -2.41
N THR A 5 28.99 -15.51 -3.48
CA THR A 5 28.32 -16.23 -4.58
C THR A 5 28.20 -17.75 -4.38
N ASN A 6 28.75 -18.31 -3.30
CA ASN A 6 28.74 -19.76 -3.04
C ASN A 6 27.64 -20.14 -2.02
N CYS A 7 26.38 -19.84 -2.31
CA CYS A 7 25.27 -20.29 -1.50
C CYS A 7 24.90 -21.75 -1.86
N LYS A 8 24.95 -22.66 -0.88
CA LYS A 8 24.58 -24.08 -1.08
C LYS A 8 23.07 -24.34 -0.92
N GLY A 9 22.32 -23.34 -0.51
CA GLY A 9 20.88 -23.39 -0.24
C GLY A 9 20.50 -22.38 0.84
N LEU A 10 19.24 -21.94 0.84
CA LEU A 10 18.65 -21.05 1.82
C LEU A 10 17.65 -21.83 2.64
N ASN A 11 17.92 -22.00 3.95
CA ASN A 11 17.07 -22.80 4.83
C ASN A 11 16.86 -22.06 6.14
N GLY A 12 15.62 -21.94 6.57
CA GLY A 12 15.31 -21.31 7.84
C GLY A 12 13.90 -20.74 7.93
N ILE A 13 13.67 -20.10 9.07
CA ILE A 13 12.40 -19.43 9.41
C ILE A 13 12.68 -17.92 9.45
N ILE A 14 11.79 -17.15 8.81
CA ILE A 14 11.90 -15.70 8.70
C ILE A 14 10.57 -15.07 9.10
N ARG A 15 10.65 -13.95 9.79
CA ARG A 15 9.57 -12.97 9.94
C ARG A 15 9.97 -11.71 9.18
N VAL A 16 9.13 -11.30 8.25
CA VAL A 16 9.34 -10.06 7.50
C VAL A 16 8.76 -8.86 8.27
N PRO A 17 9.22 -7.64 7.97
CA PRO A 17 8.64 -6.42 8.56
C PRO A 17 7.14 -6.33 8.32
N GLY A 18 6.44 -5.63 9.21
CA GLY A 18 5.00 -5.41 9.12
C GLY A 18 4.55 -4.73 7.83
N ASP A 19 3.33 -5.02 7.38
CA ASP A 19 2.74 -4.44 6.16
C ASP A 19 2.70 -2.91 6.25
N LYS A 20 3.30 -2.25 5.24
CA LYS A 20 3.40 -0.79 5.17
C LYS A 20 2.02 -0.13 5.11
N SER A 21 1.12 -0.65 4.30
CA SER A 21 -0.22 -0.09 4.09
C SER A 21 -1.09 -0.18 5.34
N ILE A 22 -1.00 -1.29 6.07
CA ILE A 22 -1.70 -1.50 7.33
C ILE A 22 -1.07 -0.63 8.42
N SER A 23 0.27 -0.53 8.47
CA SER A 23 0.98 0.32 9.42
C SER A 23 0.55 1.79 9.35
N HIS A 24 0.52 2.39 8.15
CA HIS A 24 0.01 3.76 7.97
C HIS A 24 -1.42 3.90 8.49
N ARG A 25 -2.30 2.97 8.10
CA ARG A 25 -3.70 3.01 8.48
C ARG A 25 -3.92 2.79 9.97
N SER A 26 -3.10 1.98 10.62
CA SER A 26 -3.16 1.78 12.08
C SER A 26 -2.91 3.08 12.83
N ILE A 27 -1.96 3.90 12.36
CA ILE A 27 -1.72 5.25 12.92
C ILE A 27 -2.91 6.17 12.64
N ILE A 28 -3.43 6.16 11.41
CA ILE A 28 -4.55 7.02 11.01
C ILE A 28 -5.80 6.65 11.82
N PHE A 29 -6.26 5.40 11.77
CA PHE A 29 -7.47 4.97 12.48
C PHE A 29 -7.31 5.07 14.00
N GLY A 30 -6.14 4.74 14.56
CA GLY A 30 -5.85 4.94 15.98
C GLY A 30 -5.98 6.41 16.40
N SER A 31 -5.59 7.35 15.53
CA SER A 31 -5.74 8.79 15.77
C SER A 31 -7.19 9.27 15.67
N LEU A 32 -7.98 8.63 14.78
CA LEU A 32 -9.41 8.95 14.57
C LEU A 32 -10.34 8.27 15.59
N ALA A 33 -9.89 7.20 16.22
CA ALA A 33 -10.69 6.44 17.19
C ALA A 33 -10.76 7.15 18.54
N HIS A 34 -11.85 6.96 19.26
CA HIS A 34 -11.95 7.40 20.65
C HIS A 34 -11.36 6.35 21.58
N GLY A 35 -10.33 6.73 22.35
CA GLY A 35 -9.65 5.88 23.33
C GLY A 35 -8.22 5.54 22.95
N THR A 36 -7.67 4.50 23.60
CA THR A 36 -6.27 4.08 23.46
C THR A 36 -6.17 2.92 22.48
N THR A 37 -5.55 3.15 21.31
CA THR A 37 -5.21 2.11 20.33
C THR A 37 -3.77 1.64 20.57
N LYS A 38 -3.55 0.32 20.58
CA LYS A 38 -2.22 -0.28 20.63
C LYS A 38 -1.93 -0.99 19.31
N VAL A 39 -0.77 -0.70 18.74
CA VAL A 39 -0.34 -1.30 17.47
C VAL A 39 0.94 -2.10 17.69
N TYR A 40 0.87 -3.40 17.39
CA TYR A 40 1.96 -4.35 17.49
C TYR A 40 2.55 -4.66 16.11
N ASP A 41 3.82 -5.02 16.05
CA ASP A 41 4.54 -5.44 14.84
C ASP A 41 4.49 -4.42 13.68
N ILE A 42 4.34 -3.14 14.01
CA ILE A 42 4.26 -2.05 13.03
C ILE A 42 5.60 -1.90 12.28
N LEU A 43 5.51 -1.58 10.99
CA LEU A 43 6.69 -1.18 10.21
C LEU A 43 7.22 0.17 10.71
N ARG A 44 8.48 0.20 11.17
CA ARG A 44 9.19 1.43 11.54
C ARG A 44 10.06 1.95 10.40
N GLY A 45 9.52 1.94 9.18
CA GLY A 45 10.13 2.59 8.02
C GLY A 45 9.87 4.10 8.02
N GLU A 46 10.70 4.87 7.34
CA GLU A 46 10.64 6.35 7.32
C GLU A 46 9.27 6.88 6.91
N ASP A 47 8.61 6.26 5.93
CA ASP A 47 7.26 6.63 5.49
C ASP A 47 6.24 6.57 6.65
N VAL A 48 6.28 5.51 7.47
CA VAL A 48 5.37 5.33 8.61
C VAL A 48 5.75 6.28 9.74
N LEU A 49 7.05 6.49 9.98
CA LEU A 49 7.53 7.45 10.96
C LEU A 49 7.10 8.88 10.61
N SER A 50 7.13 9.26 9.33
CA SER A 50 6.57 10.54 8.85
C SER A 50 5.07 10.65 9.16
N THR A 51 4.30 9.57 8.95
CA THR A 51 2.87 9.55 9.33
C THR A 51 2.68 9.76 10.83
N ILE A 52 3.46 9.09 11.68
CA ILE A 52 3.42 9.26 13.14
C ILE A 52 3.69 10.72 13.50
N GLN A 53 4.73 11.32 12.90
CA GLN A 53 5.10 12.70 13.18
C GLN A 53 4.01 13.69 12.76
N VAL A 54 3.41 13.51 11.59
CA VAL A 54 2.30 14.35 11.12
C VAL A 54 1.12 14.33 12.12
N PHE A 55 0.72 13.16 12.62
CA PHE A 55 -0.36 13.10 13.62
C PHE A 55 0.03 13.70 14.97
N ARG A 56 1.30 13.61 15.38
CA ARG A 56 1.81 14.35 16.54
C ARG A 56 1.72 15.87 16.34
N ASP A 57 2.07 16.35 15.15
CA ASP A 57 1.98 17.77 14.80
C ASP A 57 0.52 18.26 14.74
N LEU A 58 -0.42 17.37 14.44
CA LEU A 58 -1.88 17.58 14.54
C LEU A 58 -2.43 17.44 15.97
N GLY A 59 -1.57 17.24 16.98
CA GLY A 59 -1.94 17.22 18.39
C GLY A 59 -2.33 15.85 18.95
N VAL A 60 -2.12 14.75 18.21
CA VAL A 60 -2.38 13.40 18.69
C VAL A 60 -1.22 12.91 19.56
N SER A 61 -1.53 12.34 20.74
CA SER A 61 -0.52 11.70 21.58
C SER A 61 -0.20 10.31 21.06
N ILE A 62 1.03 10.14 20.57
CA ILE A 62 1.54 8.86 20.06
C ILE A 62 2.86 8.54 20.74
N GLN A 63 2.90 7.42 21.45
CA GLN A 63 4.09 6.91 22.14
C GLN A 63 4.59 5.65 21.43
N ASP A 64 5.89 5.53 21.25
CA ASP A 64 6.57 4.34 20.73
C ASP A 64 7.61 3.88 21.73
N ASP A 65 7.44 2.69 22.31
CA ASP A 65 8.39 2.09 23.25
C ASP A 65 9.37 1.12 22.58
N GLY A 66 9.32 1.05 21.24
CA GLY A 66 10.12 0.14 20.42
C GLY A 66 9.47 -1.22 20.16
N GLN A 67 8.44 -1.59 20.88
CA GLN A 67 7.64 -2.81 20.68
C GLN A 67 6.20 -2.48 20.27
N VAL A 68 5.58 -1.55 20.98
CA VAL A 68 4.18 -1.18 20.82
C VAL A 68 4.07 0.31 20.55
N ILE A 69 3.23 0.68 19.56
CA ILE A 69 2.80 2.07 19.39
C ILE A 69 1.48 2.25 20.13
N THR A 70 1.44 3.19 21.06
CA THR A 70 0.23 3.57 21.81
C THR A 70 -0.27 4.92 21.32
N ILE A 71 -1.54 4.98 20.91
CA ILE A 71 -2.16 6.16 20.31
C ILE A 71 -3.39 6.55 21.13
N GLU A 72 -3.42 7.79 21.64
CA GLU A 72 -4.58 8.36 22.33
C GLU A 72 -5.42 9.17 21.34
N GLY A 73 -6.36 8.49 20.68
CA GLY A 73 -7.23 9.10 19.68
C GLY A 73 -8.45 9.77 20.31
N LYS A 74 -8.97 10.82 19.67
CA LYS A 74 -10.10 11.64 20.15
C LYS A 74 -11.07 12.05 19.05
N GLY A 75 -11.05 11.40 17.89
CA GLY A 75 -11.91 11.73 16.76
C GLY A 75 -11.33 12.80 15.82
N PHE A 76 -12.01 13.01 14.71
CA PHE A 76 -11.63 14.01 13.70
C PHE A 76 -11.58 15.45 14.24
N GLU A 77 -12.49 15.78 15.17
CA GLU A 77 -12.64 17.14 15.71
C GLU A 77 -11.50 17.53 16.66
N ALA A 78 -10.70 16.58 17.12
CA ALA A 78 -9.62 16.83 18.07
C ALA A 78 -8.32 17.31 17.42
N PHE A 79 -8.23 17.27 16.09
CA PHE A 79 -7.05 17.75 15.40
C PHE A 79 -6.84 19.24 15.59
N GLN A 80 -5.60 19.62 15.80
CA GLN A 80 -5.15 20.98 16.00
C GLN A 80 -4.41 21.49 14.77
N GLN A 81 -4.49 22.77 14.52
CA GLN A 81 -3.69 23.40 13.46
C GLN A 81 -2.21 23.22 13.77
N PRO A 82 -1.43 22.63 12.86
CA PRO A 82 0.00 22.45 13.05
C PRO A 82 0.72 23.80 13.04
N LYS A 83 1.84 23.89 13.76
CA LYS A 83 2.65 25.12 13.84
C LYS A 83 3.51 25.33 12.59
N ASN A 84 3.85 24.24 11.93
CA ASN A 84 4.73 24.21 10.74
C ASN A 84 4.03 23.45 9.62
N ASP A 85 4.60 23.51 8.42
CA ASP A 85 4.21 22.65 7.31
C ASP A 85 4.32 21.17 7.71
N LEU A 86 3.38 20.36 7.22
CA LEU A 86 3.37 18.92 7.48
C LEU A 86 4.34 18.23 6.51
N ASP A 87 5.43 17.71 7.03
CA ASP A 87 6.43 17.00 6.21
C ASP A 87 6.04 15.53 6.01
N MET A 88 5.72 15.20 4.76
CA MET A 88 5.35 13.84 4.33
C MET A 88 6.56 12.97 3.98
N GLY A 89 7.79 13.49 4.07
CA GLY A 89 9.02 12.80 3.65
C GLY A 89 8.94 12.38 2.18
N ASN A 90 9.11 11.10 1.89
CA ASN A 90 8.92 10.51 0.55
C ASN A 90 7.56 9.78 0.42
N SER A 91 6.66 9.91 1.39
CA SER A 91 5.45 9.09 1.48
C SER A 91 4.27 9.64 0.68
N GLY A 92 4.09 9.18 -0.55
CA GLY A 92 2.88 9.44 -1.32
C GLY A 92 1.61 8.84 -0.69
N THR A 93 1.75 7.80 0.15
CA THR A 93 0.64 7.22 0.91
C THR A 93 0.17 8.21 1.98
N SER A 94 1.09 8.70 2.82
CA SER A 94 0.76 9.68 3.87
C SER A 94 0.09 10.91 3.26
N THR A 95 0.68 11.49 2.22
CA THR A 95 0.15 12.69 1.55
C THR A 95 -1.30 12.51 1.12
N ARG A 96 -1.60 11.44 0.38
CA ARG A 96 -2.94 11.23 -0.18
C ARG A 96 -3.97 10.88 0.88
N LEU A 97 -3.65 9.99 1.80
CA LEU A 97 -4.58 9.56 2.84
C LEU A 97 -4.88 10.70 3.83
N ILE A 98 -3.85 11.42 4.26
CA ILE A 98 -3.98 12.53 5.21
C ILE A 98 -4.73 13.71 4.58
N ALA A 99 -4.60 13.95 3.26
CA ALA A 99 -5.45 14.93 2.58
C ALA A 99 -6.95 14.60 2.73
N GLY A 100 -7.33 13.33 2.64
CA GLY A 100 -8.70 12.88 2.91
C GLY A 100 -9.08 13.02 4.38
N VAL A 101 -8.19 12.68 5.31
CA VAL A 101 -8.40 12.83 6.77
C VAL A 101 -8.65 14.28 7.16
N LEU A 102 -7.92 15.21 6.57
CA LEU A 102 -8.02 16.65 6.88
C LEU A 102 -9.13 17.38 6.09
N ALA A 103 -9.91 16.66 5.28
CA ALA A 103 -10.98 17.24 4.46
C ALA A 103 -12.03 18.01 5.29
N GLY A 104 -12.32 17.56 6.52
CA GLY A 104 -13.25 18.24 7.46
C GLY A 104 -12.57 19.19 8.44
N SER A 105 -11.26 19.39 8.37
CA SER A 105 -10.52 20.23 9.33
C SER A 105 -10.72 21.71 9.05
N PRO A 106 -11.10 22.52 10.06
CA PRO A 106 -11.48 23.94 9.86
C PRO A 106 -10.28 24.90 9.83
N PHE A 107 -9.08 24.39 9.55
CA PHE A 107 -7.84 25.17 9.52
C PHE A 107 -7.02 24.81 8.28
N PRO A 108 -6.21 25.78 7.77
CA PRO A 108 -5.32 25.53 6.65
C PRO A 108 -4.10 24.71 7.07
N VAL A 109 -3.65 23.86 6.18
CA VAL A 109 -2.38 23.13 6.29
C VAL A 109 -1.61 23.21 4.98
N THR A 110 -0.29 23.16 5.06
CA THR A 110 0.60 22.97 3.92
C THR A 110 1.30 21.63 4.07
N MET A 111 1.20 20.79 3.05
CA MET A 111 1.91 19.51 2.98
C MET A 111 3.14 19.68 2.10
N VAL A 112 4.30 19.28 2.61
CA VAL A 112 5.59 19.29 1.90
C VAL A 112 6.18 17.89 1.86
N GLY A 113 7.21 17.68 1.05
CA GLY A 113 7.92 16.42 0.98
C GLY A 113 9.27 16.61 0.30
N ASP A 114 10.01 15.53 0.13
CA ASP A 114 11.29 15.54 -0.54
C ASP A 114 11.19 15.82 -2.06
N ASP A 115 12.34 15.95 -2.72
CA ASP A 115 12.43 16.24 -4.17
C ASP A 115 11.75 15.17 -5.03
N SER A 116 11.69 13.92 -4.58
CA SER A 116 11.04 12.82 -5.30
C SER A 116 9.52 12.90 -5.17
N LEU A 117 9.02 13.10 -3.96
CA LEU A 117 7.59 13.23 -3.69
C LEU A 117 7.02 14.51 -4.32
N SER A 118 7.78 15.59 -4.33
CA SER A 118 7.37 16.87 -4.92
C SER A 118 7.13 16.81 -6.43
N LYS A 119 7.64 15.79 -7.11
CA LYS A 119 7.40 15.54 -8.54
C LYS A 119 6.19 14.63 -8.81
N ARG A 120 5.56 14.09 -7.76
CA ARG A 120 4.41 13.18 -7.93
C ARG A 120 3.10 13.97 -8.00
N PRO A 121 2.24 13.66 -8.98
CA PRO A 121 0.96 14.35 -9.12
C PRO A 121 0.00 13.98 -7.96
N MET A 122 -0.72 14.99 -7.46
CA MET A 122 -1.76 14.85 -6.43
C MET A 122 -3.15 15.20 -6.97
N ASP A 123 -3.27 15.59 -8.23
CA ASP A 123 -4.52 15.91 -8.94
C ASP A 123 -5.60 14.83 -8.77
N ARG A 124 -5.22 13.54 -8.80
CA ARG A 124 -6.14 12.40 -8.63
C ARG A 124 -6.88 12.40 -7.28
N VAL A 125 -6.33 13.05 -6.26
CA VAL A 125 -6.95 13.23 -4.94
C VAL A 125 -7.52 14.64 -4.80
N ALA A 126 -6.81 15.65 -5.28
CA ALA A 126 -7.22 17.04 -5.17
C ALA A 126 -8.53 17.34 -5.90
N ILE A 127 -8.72 16.80 -7.10
CA ILE A 127 -9.94 17.01 -7.90
C ILE A 127 -11.18 16.56 -7.14
N PRO A 128 -11.34 15.28 -6.74
CA PRO A 128 -12.55 14.85 -6.04
C PRO A 128 -12.70 15.46 -4.65
N LEU A 129 -11.63 15.83 -3.94
CA LEU A 129 -11.75 16.57 -2.69
C LEU A 129 -12.33 17.97 -2.91
N ARG A 130 -11.99 18.66 -4.00
CA ARG A 130 -12.63 19.93 -4.37
C ARG A 130 -14.13 19.76 -4.66
N GLU A 131 -14.53 18.66 -5.30
CA GLU A 131 -15.95 18.34 -5.52
C GLU A 131 -16.71 18.14 -4.19
N MET A 132 -16.01 17.66 -3.13
CA MET A 132 -16.55 17.55 -1.80
C MET A 132 -16.56 18.88 -1.02
N GLY A 133 -16.05 19.99 -1.59
CA GLY A 133 -16.03 21.32 -0.98
C GLY A 133 -14.71 21.70 -0.30
N VAL A 134 -13.68 20.86 -0.37
CA VAL A 134 -12.34 21.15 0.19
C VAL A 134 -11.60 22.12 -0.70
N THR A 135 -10.94 23.14 -0.14
CA THR A 135 -9.98 23.96 -0.87
C THR A 135 -8.65 23.22 -0.92
N VAL A 136 -8.23 22.83 -2.12
CA VAL A 136 -6.94 22.18 -2.37
C VAL A 136 -6.23 22.90 -3.49
N GLN A 137 -4.97 23.29 -3.29
CA GLN A 137 -4.15 23.95 -4.29
C GLN A 137 -2.72 23.43 -4.21
N GLY A 138 -2.28 22.79 -5.28
CA GLY A 138 -0.89 22.39 -5.48
C GLY A 138 -0.18 23.25 -6.50
N GLN A 139 1.05 22.87 -6.82
CA GLN A 139 1.81 23.46 -7.90
C GLN A 139 1.48 22.78 -9.22
N THR A 140 1.52 23.53 -10.30
CA THR A 140 1.17 23.11 -11.66
C THR A 140 -0.29 22.67 -11.80
N ASP A 141 -0.69 22.29 -12.98
CA ASP A 141 -1.99 21.69 -13.31
C ASP A 141 -2.19 20.27 -12.77
N ARG A 142 -1.11 19.66 -12.22
CA ARG A 142 -1.10 18.32 -11.62
C ARG A 142 -1.14 18.35 -10.09
N ASP A 143 -1.34 19.52 -9.47
CA ASP A 143 -1.39 19.69 -8.02
C ASP A 143 -0.18 19.08 -7.27
N MET A 144 1.02 19.30 -7.75
CA MET A 144 2.25 18.84 -7.10
C MET A 144 2.48 19.55 -5.77
N LEU A 145 3.31 18.96 -4.89
CA LEU A 145 3.70 19.60 -3.64
C LEU A 145 4.55 20.87 -3.86
N PRO A 146 4.48 21.87 -2.95
CA PRO A 146 3.64 21.95 -1.76
C PRO A 146 2.16 21.96 -2.07
N LEU A 147 1.38 21.19 -1.26
CA LEU A 147 -0.07 21.12 -1.38
C LEU A 147 -0.72 21.91 -0.23
N HIS A 148 -1.41 22.98 -0.56
CA HIS A 148 -2.19 23.78 0.38
C HIS A 148 -3.60 23.23 0.47
N LEU A 149 -4.04 22.86 1.68
CA LEU A 149 -5.35 22.30 1.93
C LEU A 149 -6.05 23.10 3.03
N HIS A 150 -7.30 23.43 2.81
CA HIS A 150 -8.22 23.95 3.81
C HIS A 150 -9.52 23.16 3.75
N GLY A 151 -9.77 22.35 4.76
CA GLY A 151 -10.98 21.56 4.86
C GLY A 151 -12.21 22.40 5.15
N THR A 152 -13.37 21.76 5.16
CA THR A 152 -14.65 22.41 5.43
C THR A 152 -15.51 21.54 6.35
N LYS A 153 -16.25 22.19 7.27
CA LYS A 153 -17.27 21.50 8.09
C LYS A 153 -18.54 21.16 7.31
N GLU A 154 -18.72 21.76 6.14
CA GLU A 154 -19.86 21.54 5.24
C GLU A 154 -19.49 20.57 4.12
N LEU A 155 -18.71 19.54 4.46
CA LEU A 155 -18.21 18.55 3.50
C LEU A 155 -19.37 17.81 2.85
N GLN A 156 -19.39 17.81 1.51
CA GLN A 156 -20.44 17.17 0.73
C GLN A 156 -20.13 15.70 0.45
N PRO A 157 -21.13 14.81 0.54
CA PRO A 157 -20.96 13.44 0.07
C PRO A 157 -20.67 13.41 -1.44
N ILE A 158 -19.99 12.35 -1.90
CA ILE A 158 -19.55 12.25 -3.31
C ILE A 158 -20.05 10.96 -3.97
N HIS A 159 -20.40 11.06 -5.26
CA HIS A 159 -20.56 9.93 -6.15
C HIS A 159 -19.43 9.98 -7.18
N TYR A 160 -18.44 9.10 -7.05
CA TYR A 160 -17.20 9.23 -7.82
C TYR A 160 -16.77 7.90 -8.44
N SER A 161 -16.57 7.92 -9.76
CA SER A 161 -15.95 6.80 -10.49
C SER A 161 -14.46 7.03 -10.61
N LEU A 162 -13.65 6.13 -10.03
CA LEU A 162 -12.20 6.24 -10.07
C LEU A 162 -11.68 6.08 -11.51
N PRO A 163 -10.96 7.05 -12.06
CA PRO A 163 -10.45 6.98 -13.44
C PRO A 163 -9.35 5.92 -13.61
N VAL A 164 -8.68 5.57 -12.50
CA VAL A 164 -7.61 4.57 -12.46
C VAL A 164 -7.77 3.66 -11.24
N ALA A 165 -7.17 2.47 -11.31
CA ALA A 165 -7.14 1.52 -10.20
C ALA A 165 -6.15 2.00 -9.11
N SER A 166 -6.62 2.82 -8.17
CA SER A 166 -5.79 3.40 -7.11
C SER A 166 -6.40 3.27 -5.73
N ALA A 167 -5.86 2.37 -4.92
CA ALA A 167 -6.25 2.21 -3.51
C ALA A 167 -5.99 3.47 -2.67
N GLN A 168 -5.00 4.29 -3.03
CA GLN A 168 -4.70 5.52 -2.31
C GLN A 168 -5.77 6.59 -2.55
N VAL A 169 -6.21 6.78 -3.79
CA VAL A 169 -7.30 7.71 -4.14
C VAL A 169 -8.59 7.25 -3.47
N LYS A 170 -8.94 5.97 -3.61
CA LYS A 170 -10.07 5.36 -2.92
C LYS A 170 -10.05 5.65 -1.42
N SER A 171 -8.93 5.36 -0.76
CA SER A 171 -8.76 5.56 0.69
C SER A 171 -8.91 7.02 1.09
N ALA A 172 -8.33 7.96 0.34
CA ALA A 172 -8.48 9.40 0.59
C ALA A 172 -9.95 9.82 0.55
N LEU A 173 -10.69 9.37 -0.45
CA LEU A 173 -12.12 9.67 -0.57
C LEU A 173 -12.95 9.01 0.54
N LEU A 174 -12.61 7.79 0.97
CA LEU A 174 -13.26 7.16 2.10
C LEU A 174 -13.04 7.95 3.40
N PHE A 175 -11.80 8.41 3.67
CA PHE A 175 -11.53 9.24 4.84
C PHE A 175 -12.27 10.58 4.81
N ALA A 176 -12.43 11.20 3.66
CA ALA A 176 -13.25 12.39 3.51
C ALA A 176 -14.75 12.06 3.69
N ALA A 177 -15.24 11.01 3.04
CA ALA A 177 -16.65 10.59 3.10
C ALA A 177 -17.10 10.21 4.51
N MET A 178 -16.22 9.69 5.37
CA MET A 178 -16.52 9.41 6.80
C MET A 178 -16.89 10.66 7.59
N GLN A 179 -16.60 11.86 7.07
CA GLN A 179 -16.84 13.14 7.74
C GLN A 179 -18.02 13.89 7.11
N ALA A 180 -18.45 13.53 5.90
CA ALA A 180 -19.53 14.19 5.17
C ALA A 180 -20.90 13.71 5.67
N GLU A 181 -21.87 14.62 5.77
CA GLU A 181 -23.24 14.24 6.12
C GLU A 181 -23.98 13.66 4.91
N GLY A 182 -24.26 12.37 4.91
CA GLY A 182 -24.94 11.69 3.82
C GLY A 182 -24.22 10.45 3.30
N GLU A 183 -24.73 9.89 2.20
CA GLU A 183 -24.17 8.71 1.55
C GLU A 183 -23.21 9.10 0.43
N SER A 184 -21.99 8.58 0.47
CA SER A 184 -21.03 8.62 -0.62
C SER A 184 -20.94 7.27 -1.30
N VAL A 185 -20.76 7.29 -2.62
CA VAL A 185 -20.61 6.11 -3.47
C VAL A 185 -19.31 6.24 -4.27
N ILE A 186 -18.42 5.28 -4.11
CA ILE A 186 -17.18 5.20 -4.86
C ILE A 186 -17.21 3.96 -5.73
N LEU A 187 -16.98 4.15 -7.04
CA LEU A 187 -16.91 3.06 -8.01
C LEU A 187 -15.47 2.86 -8.46
N GLU A 188 -14.91 1.69 -8.17
CA GLU A 188 -13.56 1.34 -8.61
C GLU A 188 -13.56 0.95 -10.10
N LYS A 189 -12.51 1.34 -10.82
CA LYS A 189 -12.27 0.87 -12.20
C LYS A 189 -11.91 -0.62 -12.20
N GLU A 190 -10.93 -1.00 -11.38
CA GLU A 190 -10.57 -2.37 -11.04
C GLU A 190 -10.45 -2.49 -9.53
N LEU A 191 -10.67 -3.69 -8.99
CA LEU A 191 -10.56 -3.95 -7.55
C LEU A 191 -9.13 -3.66 -7.08
N THR A 192 -9.02 -2.84 -6.05
CA THR A 192 -7.75 -2.49 -5.43
C THR A 192 -7.72 -2.93 -3.96
N ARG A 193 -6.58 -2.73 -3.29
CA ARG A 193 -6.40 -3.05 -1.86
C ARG A 193 -7.53 -2.51 -1.00
N ASN A 194 -8.11 -3.37 -0.16
CA ASN A 194 -9.28 -3.07 0.68
C ASN A 194 -8.93 -2.83 2.17
N HIS A 195 -7.67 -2.53 2.48
CA HIS A 195 -7.24 -2.33 3.87
C HIS A 195 -8.01 -1.22 4.59
N THR A 196 -8.42 -0.16 3.89
CA THR A 196 -9.22 0.92 4.50
C THR A 196 -10.61 0.43 4.85
N GLU A 197 -11.25 -0.33 3.97
CA GLU A 197 -12.57 -0.91 4.17
C GLU A 197 -12.56 -1.90 5.33
N ASP A 198 -11.55 -2.78 5.37
CA ASP A 198 -11.37 -3.73 6.48
C ASP A 198 -11.18 -3.01 7.82
N MET A 199 -10.37 -1.95 7.85
CA MET A 199 -10.09 -1.21 9.08
C MET A 199 -11.24 -0.30 9.50
N ILE A 200 -12.06 0.22 8.58
CA ILE A 200 -13.32 0.88 8.94
C ILE A 200 -14.17 -0.07 9.81
N GLN A 201 -14.33 -1.31 9.35
CA GLN A 201 -15.12 -2.32 10.10
C GLN A 201 -14.43 -2.72 11.41
N GLN A 202 -13.11 -2.91 11.41
CA GLN A 202 -12.34 -3.27 12.61
C GLN A 202 -12.46 -2.23 13.71
N PHE A 203 -12.51 -0.95 13.36
CA PHE A 203 -12.68 0.16 14.30
C PHE A 203 -14.15 0.53 14.57
N GLY A 204 -15.10 -0.31 14.15
CA GLY A 204 -16.53 -0.20 14.45
C GLY A 204 -17.32 0.70 13.50
N GLY A 205 -16.72 1.15 12.41
CA GLY A 205 -17.42 1.90 11.36
C GLY A 205 -18.25 1.00 10.44
N GLN A 206 -19.06 1.63 9.60
CA GLN A 206 -19.98 0.97 8.68
C GLN A 206 -19.64 1.28 7.23
N ILE A 207 -19.50 0.25 6.43
CA ILE A 207 -19.22 0.33 5.01
C ILE A 207 -19.87 -0.86 4.28
N SER A 208 -20.35 -0.64 3.08
CA SER A 208 -20.90 -1.69 2.22
C SER A 208 -20.09 -1.77 0.93
N VAL A 209 -19.59 -2.96 0.61
CA VAL A 209 -18.84 -3.23 -0.61
C VAL A 209 -19.57 -4.30 -1.41
N LYS A 210 -19.90 -4.00 -2.67
CA LYS A 210 -20.53 -4.94 -3.61
C LYS A 210 -19.79 -4.90 -4.95
N GLY A 211 -18.90 -5.86 -5.16
CA GLY A 211 -18.01 -5.85 -6.31
C GLY A 211 -17.14 -4.59 -6.30
N LYS A 212 -17.22 -3.78 -7.36
CA LYS A 212 -16.46 -2.53 -7.49
C LYS A 212 -17.14 -1.31 -6.85
N GLU A 213 -18.36 -1.47 -6.34
CA GLU A 213 -19.11 -0.38 -5.72
C GLU A 213 -18.94 -0.37 -4.19
N ILE A 214 -18.55 0.76 -3.66
CA ILE A 214 -18.34 1.00 -2.25
C ILE A 214 -19.29 2.11 -1.80
N ARG A 215 -20.09 1.85 -0.75
CA ARG A 215 -21.02 2.81 -0.15
C ARG A 215 -20.65 3.04 1.30
N LEU A 216 -20.62 4.28 1.67
CA LEU A 216 -20.34 4.72 3.04
C LEU A 216 -21.22 5.91 3.39
N ARG A 217 -21.82 5.87 4.58
CA ARG A 217 -22.59 6.98 5.11
C ARG A 217 -21.84 7.62 6.27
N GLY A 218 -21.58 8.92 6.16
CA GLY A 218 -21.01 9.73 7.25
C GLY A 218 -22.05 10.63 7.91
N PRO A 219 -21.71 11.30 9.01
CA PRO A 219 -20.45 11.18 9.73
C PRO A 219 -20.31 9.85 10.49
N GLN A 220 -19.07 9.40 10.71
CA GLN A 220 -18.81 8.17 11.47
C GLN A 220 -17.87 8.45 12.65
N SER A 221 -18.01 7.64 13.69
CA SER A 221 -17.15 7.63 14.86
C SER A 221 -16.53 6.25 15.02
N PHE A 222 -15.29 6.20 15.49
CA PHE A 222 -14.49 4.99 15.60
C PHE A 222 -14.12 4.71 17.05
N HIS A 223 -13.93 3.44 17.38
CA HIS A 223 -13.52 2.97 18.70
C HIS A 223 -12.11 2.40 18.65
N ALA A 224 -11.31 2.73 19.66
CA ALA A 224 -9.97 2.21 19.80
C ALA A 224 -9.97 0.69 19.95
N CYS A 225 -9.00 0.03 19.36
CA CYS A 225 -8.79 -1.41 19.45
C CYS A 225 -7.30 -1.76 19.42
N GLU A 226 -6.97 -3.03 19.64
CA GLU A 226 -5.63 -3.52 19.41
C GLU A 226 -5.49 -3.96 17.94
N VAL A 227 -4.34 -3.61 17.34
CA VAL A 227 -3.99 -3.98 15.97
C VAL A 227 -2.66 -4.72 15.98
N THR A 228 -2.61 -5.94 15.44
CA THR A 228 -1.36 -6.63 15.15
C THR A 228 -1.14 -6.59 13.64
N VAL A 229 -0.06 -5.96 13.21
CA VAL A 229 0.26 -5.80 11.78
C VAL A 229 0.89 -7.09 11.27
N PRO A 230 0.31 -7.78 10.28
CA PRO A 230 0.95 -8.96 9.68
C PRO A 230 2.16 -8.56 8.85
N GLY A 231 3.05 -9.51 8.57
CA GLY A 231 4.20 -9.32 7.71
C GLY A 231 3.80 -8.90 6.29
N ASP A 232 4.55 -7.96 5.70
CA ASP A 232 4.26 -7.43 4.36
C ASP A 232 4.57 -8.47 3.27
N ILE A 233 3.56 -8.81 2.46
CA ILE A 233 3.72 -9.73 1.33
C ILE A 233 4.74 -9.19 0.30
N SER A 234 4.87 -7.87 0.12
CA SER A 234 5.89 -7.28 -0.75
C SER A 234 7.30 -7.53 -0.23
N SER A 235 7.50 -7.48 1.08
CA SER A 235 8.77 -7.85 1.72
C SER A 235 9.00 -9.37 1.67
N ALA A 236 7.96 -10.16 1.88
CA ALA A 236 7.99 -11.62 1.77
C ALA A 236 8.35 -12.09 0.35
N ALA A 237 7.90 -11.36 -0.68
CA ALA A 237 8.12 -11.69 -2.08
C ALA A 237 9.59 -11.95 -2.43
N PHE A 238 10.53 -11.18 -1.87
CA PHE A 238 11.96 -11.37 -2.09
C PHE A 238 12.45 -12.73 -1.57
N TRP A 239 11.95 -13.15 -0.42
CA TRP A 239 12.30 -14.43 0.18
C TRP A 239 11.59 -15.60 -0.50
N LEU A 240 10.34 -15.40 -0.94
CA LEU A 240 9.62 -16.38 -1.75
C LEU A 240 10.38 -16.66 -3.04
N VAL A 241 10.75 -15.62 -3.78
CA VAL A 241 11.54 -15.76 -5.01
C VAL A 241 12.91 -16.40 -4.74
N ALA A 242 13.63 -15.95 -3.71
CA ALA A 242 14.92 -16.53 -3.34
C ALA A 242 14.80 -18.04 -3.03
N GLY A 243 13.79 -18.45 -2.28
CA GLY A 243 13.53 -19.86 -1.96
C GLY A 243 13.20 -20.71 -3.18
N LEU A 244 12.53 -20.12 -4.19
CA LEU A 244 12.15 -20.82 -5.41
C LEU A 244 13.34 -21.02 -6.39
N ILE A 245 14.23 -19.99 -6.51
CA ILE A 245 15.29 -20.00 -7.55
C ILE A 245 16.65 -20.48 -7.05
N VAL A 246 16.94 -20.36 -5.74
CA VAL A 246 18.23 -20.82 -5.20
C VAL A 246 18.17 -22.35 -4.98
N PRO A 247 19.13 -23.12 -5.52
CA PRO A 247 19.14 -24.58 -5.36
C PRO A 247 19.16 -25.04 -3.89
N ASN A 248 18.51 -26.16 -3.59
CA ASN A 248 18.48 -26.80 -2.26
C ASN A 248 17.95 -25.90 -1.15
N SER A 249 16.98 -25.03 -1.49
CA SER A 249 16.39 -24.09 -0.55
C SER A 249 15.02 -24.52 -0.06
N GLN A 250 14.75 -24.22 1.22
CA GLN A 250 13.42 -24.28 1.85
C GLN A 250 13.30 -23.14 2.84
N ILE A 251 12.42 -22.18 2.58
CA ILE A 251 12.21 -21.00 3.43
C ILE A 251 10.79 -21.03 3.98
N ARG A 252 10.68 -20.88 5.31
CA ARG A 252 9.42 -20.70 6.02
C ARG A 252 9.27 -19.24 6.44
N LEU A 253 8.20 -18.59 6.02
CA LEU A 253 7.86 -17.20 6.34
C LEU A 253 6.64 -17.19 7.25
N GLU A 254 6.78 -16.73 8.48
CA GLU A 254 5.70 -16.76 9.47
C GLU A 254 4.93 -15.42 9.48
N ASN A 255 3.62 -15.53 9.76
CA ASN A 255 2.72 -14.39 9.93
C ASN A 255 2.73 -13.41 8.75
N VAL A 256 2.70 -13.90 7.52
CA VAL A 256 2.65 -13.06 6.32
C VAL A 256 1.20 -12.73 5.99
N GLY A 257 0.93 -11.47 5.70
CA GLY A 257 -0.39 -11.01 5.25
C GLY A 257 -0.81 -11.67 3.93
N ILE A 258 -2.00 -12.28 3.94
CA ILE A 258 -2.60 -12.96 2.78
C ILE A 258 -3.94 -12.34 2.40
N ASN A 259 -4.07 -11.01 2.55
CA ASN A 259 -5.24 -10.33 2.04
C ASN A 259 -5.40 -10.62 0.54
N GLU A 260 -6.59 -11.05 0.13
CA GLU A 260 -6.91 -11.49 -1.24
C GLU A 260 -6.57 -10.45 -2.32
N THR A 261 -6.62 -9.15 -1.96
CA THR A 261 -6.26 -8.06 -2.85
C THR A 261 -4.74 -7.85 -3.00
N ARG A 262 -3.92 -8.66 -2.32
CA ARG A 262 -2.46 -8.61 -2.30
C ARG A 262 -1.77 -9.92 -2.67
N THR A 263 -2.52 -11.01 -2.82
CA THR A 263 -1.97 -12.35 -3.01
C THR A 263 -1.66 -12.73 -4.47
N GLY A 264 -1.64 -11.75 -5.37
CA GLY A 264 -1.38 -12.02 -6.79
C GLY A 264 -0.06 -12.74 -7.04
N ILE A 265 1.01 -12.44 -6.27
CA ILE A 265 2.29 -13.14 -6.39
C ILE A 265 2.18 -14.63 -6.05
N LEU A 266 1.35 -15.02 -5.07
CA LEU A 266 1.16 -16.44 -4.72
C LEU A 266 0.52 -17.20 -5.88
N GLU A 267 -0.45 -16.59 -6.55
CA GLU A 267 -1.08 -17.14 -7.76
C GLU A 267 -0.08 -17.25 -8.93
N VAL A 268 0.79 -16.26 -9.12
CA VAL A 268 1.84 -16.31 -10.14
C VAL A 268 2.83 -17.44 -9.85
N ILE A 269 3.28 -17.57 -8.59
CA ILE A 269 4.18 -18.67 -8.19
C ILE A 269 3.55 -20.03 -8.51
N GLU A 270 2.28 -20.21 -8.19
CA GLU A 270 1.54 -21.43 -8.49
C GLU A 270 1.42 -21.66 -10.00
N LYS A 271 1.02 -20.64 -10.78
CA LYS A 271 0.96 -20.70 -12.25
C LYS A 271 2.30 -21.02 -12.90
N MET A 272 3.41 -20.61 -12.30
CA MET A 272 4.76 -20.92 -12.77
C MET A 272 5.27 -22.31 -12.31
N GLY A 273 4.47 -23.06 -11.55
CA GLY A 273 4.85 -24.38 -11.03
C GLY A 273 5.76 -24.33 -9.79
N GLY A 274 5.77 -23.21 -9.09
CA GLY A 274 6.53 -23.05 -7.85
C GLY A 274 5.95 -23.90 -6.71
N LYS A 275 6.84 -24.53 -5.94
CA LYS A 275 6.46 -25.29 -4.73
C LYS A 275 6.18 -24.31 -3.60
N LEU A 276 4.90 -24.03 -3.38
CA LEU A 276 4.39 -23.14 -2.34
C LEU A 276 3.38 -23.91 -1.47
N GLN A 277 3.51 -23.75 -0.16
CA GLN A 277 2.51 -24.22 0.80
C GLN A 277 2.04 -23.04 1.65
N ILE A 278 0.73 -22.95 1.89
CA ILE A 278 0.10 -21.98 2.77
C ILE A 278 -0.41 -22.72 3.99
N LEU A 279 0.15 -22.43 5.15
CA LEU A 279 -0.10 -23.14 6.41
C LEU A 279 -0.57 -22.14 7.48
N ASP A 280 -1.15 -22.66 8.57
CA ASP A 280 -1.49 -21.88 9.75
C ASP A 280 -2.30 -20.61 9.43
N VAL A 281 -3.32 -20.72 8.59
CA VAL A 281 -4.13 -19.59 8.14
C VAL A 281 -4.95 -19.02 9.30
N ASP A 282 -4.76 -17.74 9.61
CA ASP A 282 -5.62 -16.96 10.47
C ASP A 282 -6.57 -16.08 9.60
N PRO A 283 -7.85 -16.45 9.49
CA PRO A 283 -8.79 -15.72 8.63
C PRO A 283 -9.16 -14.33 9.18
N LEU A 284 -9.02 -14.11 10.49
CA LEU A 284 -9.32 -12.81 11.12
C LEU A 284 -8.19 -11.81 10.89
N ALA A 285 -6.96 -12.26 11.12
CA ALA A 285 -5.77 -11.45 10.83
C ALA A 285 -5.45 -11.40 9.33
N LYS A 286 -6.09 -12.21 8.49
CA LYS A 286 -5.76 -12.41 7.07
C LYS A 286 -4.25 -12.68 6.90
N ALA A 287 -3.70 -13.58 7.72
CA ALA A 287 -2.29 -13.93 7.76
C ALA A 287 -2.08 -15.43 7.71
N ALA A 288 -0.91 -15.86 7.23
CA ALA A 288 -0.55 -17.28 7.17
C ALA A 288 0.96 -17.49 7.28
N THR A 289 1.35 -18.73 7.43
CA THR A 289 2.72 -19.18 7.21
C THR A 289 2.88 -19.63 5.77
N LEU A 290 3.88 -19.08 5.07
CA LEU A 290 4.22 -19.46 3.70
C LEU A 290 5.50 -20.29 3.70
N VAL A 291 5.50 -21.43 2.98
CA VAL A 291 6.69 -22.25 2.80
C VAL A 291 6.97 -22.41 1.31
N VAL A 292 8.19 -22.08 0.90
CA VAL A 292 8.65 -22.26 -0.49
C VAL A 292 9.88 -23.15 -0.54
N GLU A 293 10.00 -23.90 -1.64
CA GLU A 293 11.13 -24.78 -1.92
C GLU A 293 11.64 -24.53 -3.34
N THR A 294 12.93 -24.84 -3.58
CA THR A 294 13.52 -24.81 -4.92
C THR A 294 12.63 -25.51 -5.93
N SER A 295 12.37 -24.84 -7.05
CA SER A 295 11.38 -25.28 -8.03
C SER A 295 11.87 -25.18 -9.47
N ASP A 296 11.38 -26.09 -10.31
CA ASP A 296 11.52 -26.00 -11.75
C ASP A 296 10.39 -25.17 -12.33
N LEU A 297 10.68 -23.90 -12.61
CA LEU A 297 9.69 -22.92 -13.02
C LEU A 297 9.48 -22.91 -14.53
N HIS A 298 8.27 -22.58 -14.97
CA HIS A 298 7.94 -22.28 -16.37
C HIS A 298 7.32 -20.89 -16.50
N GLY A 299 7.40 -20.32 -17.69
CA GLY A 299 6.86 -18.99 -17.96
C GLY A 299 5.33 -18.96 -17.99
N THR A 300 4.78 -17.78 -17.81
CA THR A 300 3.33 -17.55 -17.80
C THR A 300 2.98 -16.16 -18.32
N GLU A 301 1.70 -15.91 -18.58
CA GLU A 301 1.19 -14.56 -18.83
C GLU A 301 0.60 -13.97 -17.53
N ILE A 302 0.94 -12.70 -17.27
CA ILE A 302 0.49 -11.93 -16.11
C ILE A 302 -0.16 -10.66 -16.66
N SER A 303 -1.48 -10.54 -16.51
CA SER A 303 -2.26 -9.46 -17.12
C SER A 303 -3.59 -9.24 -16.39
N GLY A 304 -4.32 -8.18 -16.77
CA GLY A 304 -5.69 -7.91 -16.35
C GLY A 304 -5.85 -7.74 -14.85
N ASP A 305 -6.89 -8.37 -14.29
CA ASP A 305 -7.29 -8.23 -12.86
C ASP A 305 -6.22 -8.69 -11.87
N LEU A 306 -5.20 -9.42 -12.33
CA LEU A 306 -4.09 -9.86 -11.49
C LEU A 306 -3.13 -8.71 -11.18
N ILE A 307 -2.95 -7.77 -12.10
CA ILE A 307 -1.98 -6.67 -12.00
C ILE A 307 -2.17 -5.82 -10.74
N PRO A 308 -3.36 -5.31 -10.39
CA PRO A 308 -3.54 -4.52 -9.16
C PRO A 308 -3.19 -5.28 -7.89
N ARG A 309 -3.30 -6.62 -7.89
CA ARG A 309 -3.07 -7.50 -6.74
C ARG A 309 -1.58 -7.84 -6.49
N LEU A 310 -0.69 -7.44 -7.43
CA LEU A 310 0.74 -7.74 -7.36
C LEU A 310 1.62 -6.64 -7.99
N ILE A 311 1.09 -5.45 -8.19
CA ILE A 311 1.77 -4.37 -8.92
C ILE A 311 3.14 -4.03 -8.32
N ASP A 312 3.28 -4.08 -7.00
CA ASP A 312 4.53 -3.77 -6.31
C ASP A 312 5.51 -4.97 -6.31
N GLU A 313 5.02 -6.18 -6.57
CA GLU A 313 5.79 -7.41 -6.66
C GLU A 313 6.30 -7.69 -8.08
N LEU A 314 5.79 -6.99 -9.13
CA LEU A 314 6.21 -7.21 -10.52
C LEU A 314 7.74 -7.11 -10.73
N PRO A 315 8.48 -6.19 -10.08
CA PRO A 315 9.93 -6.15 -10.20
C PRO A 315 10.63 -7.45 -9.77
N ILE A 316 10.21 -8.06 -8.65
CA ILE A 316 10.82 -9.31 -8.18
C ILE A 316 10.28 -10.53 -8.94
N ILE A 317 9.06 -10.46 -9.46
CA ILE A 317 8.50 -11.47 -10.38
C ILE A 317 9.28 -11.47 -11.71
N ALA A 318 9.73 -10.31 -12.19
CA ALA A 318 10.60 -10.25 -13.37
C ALA A 318 11.89 -11.04 -13.15
N LEU A 319 12.51 -10.93 -11.96
CA LEU A 319 13.67 -11.78 -11.61
C LEU A 319 13.29 -13.28 -11.58
N LEU A 320 12.16 -13.63 -10.97
CA LEU A 320 11.66 -15.02 -10.95
C LEU A 320 11.52 -15.57 -12.37
N ALA A 321 10.94 -14.77 -13.27
CA ALA A 321 10.71 -15.13 -14.66
C ALA A 321 12.00 -15.38 -15.47
N THR A 322 13.10 -14.69 -15.15
CA THR A 322 14.40 -14.97 -15.79
C THR A 322 14.91 -16.38 -15.54
N GLN A 323 14.45 -17.05 -14.48
CA GLN A 323 14.83 -18.40 -14.08
C GLN A 323 13.84 -19.49 -14.56
N ALA A 324 12.76 -19.09 -15.23
CA ALA A 324 11.78 -20.01 -15.80
C ALA A 324 12.33 -20.74 -17.03
N SER A 325 11.71 -21.86 -17.41
CA SER A 325 12.12 -22.65 -18.59
C SER A 325 11.58 -22.11 -19.92
N SER A 326 10.70 -21.13 -19.88
CA SER A 326 10.04 -20.51 -21.04
C SER A 326 9.75 -19.04 -20.79
N GLN A 327 9.29 -18.34 -21.83
CA GLN A 327 9.00 -16.92 -21.82
C GLN A 327 7.85 -16.57 -20.84
N THR A 328 7.99 -15.45 -20.15
CA THR A 328 6.95 -14.81 -19.35
C THR A 328 6.58 -13.45 -19.96
N ILE A 329 5.30 -13.13 -19.99
CA ILE A 329 4.79 -11.87 -20.53
C ILE A 329 4.00 -11.15 -19.45
N ILE A 330 4.36 -9.91 -19.17
CA ILE A 330 3.65 -8.99 -18.26
C ILE A 330 3.00 -7.90 -19.11
N LYS A 331 1.70 -7.66 -18.92
CA LYS A 331 0.88 -6.64 -19.62
C LYS A 331 0.04 -5.85 -18.63
N ASP A 332 -0.59 -4.77 -19.08
CA ASP A 332 -1.56 -3.96 -18.31
C ASP A 332 -0.95 -3.33 -17.04
N ALA A 333 0.37 -3.11 -17.01
CA ALA A 333 1.11 -2.63 -15.85
C ALA A 333 1.65 -1.20 -16.00
N GLU A 334 0.95 -0.32 -16.74
CA GLU A 334 1.36 1.06 -17.04
C GLU A 334 1.59 1.88 -15.76
N GLU A 335 0.86 1.57 -14.67
CA GLU A 335 1.02 2.24 -13.37
C GLU A 335 2.44 2.10 -12.78
N LEU A 336 3.26 1.16 -13.26
CA LEU A 336 4.67 1.04 -12.89
C LEU A 336 5.52 2.24 -13.36
N LYS A 337 5.11 2.93 -14.43
CA LYS A 337 5.83 4.09 -14.99
C LYS A 337 5.69 5.35 -14.15
N VAL A 338 4.63 5.45 -13.35
CA VAL A 338 4.28 6.66 -12.57
C VAL A 338 4.53 6.49 -11.07
N LYS A 339 5.35 5.51 -10.68
CA LYS A 339 5.83 5.30 -9.32
C LYS A 339 7.00 6.26 -9.01
N GLU A 340 7.90 5.89 -8.11
CA GLU A 340 9.12 6.67 -7.77
C GLU A 340 10.04 6.85 -8.98
N THR A 341 10.05 5.84 -9.88
CA THR A 341 10.77 5.78 -11.15
C THR A 341 9.88 5.06 -12.17
N ASP A 342 10.25 5.09 -13.45
CA ASP A 342 9.73 4.14 -14.43
C ASP A 342 10.28 2.74 -14.11
N ARG A 343 9.50 1.97 -13.33
CA ARG A 343 9.92 0.63 -12.87
C ARG A 343 10.03 -0.37 -14.01
N ILE A 344 9.29 -0.21 -15.11
CA ILE A 344 9.40 -1.09 -16.29
C ILE A 344 10.81 -0.97 -16.88
N GLN A 345 11.23 0.27 -17.16
CA GLN A 345 12.53 0.54 -17.77
C GLN A 345 13.69 0.18 -16.83
N VAL A 346 13.62 0.63 -15.58
CA VAL A 346 14.71 0.43 -14.59
C VAL A 346 14.92 -1.06 -14.29
N VAL A 347 13.86 -1.85 -14.16
CA VAL A 347 13.94 -3.30 -13.91
C VAL A 347 14.54 -4.01 -15.12
N ALA A 348 14.08 -3.71 -16.34
CA ALA A 348 14.61 -4.31 -17.55
C ALA A 348 16.11 -3.99 -17.72
N GLU A 349 16.52 -2.73 -17.57
CA GLU A 349 17.92 -2.31 -17.66
C GLU A 349 18.80 -2.99 -16.61
N SER A 350 18.35 -3.02 -15.35
CA SER A 350 19.13 -3.58 -14.25
C SER A 350 19.34 -5.09 -14.40
N LEU A 351 18.28 -5.83 -14.74
CA LEU A 351 18.36 -7.28 -14.90
C LEU A 351 19.12 -7.65 -16.18
N ASN A 352 18.95 -6.90 -17.28
CA ASN A 352 19.73 -7.10 -18.51
C ASN A 352 21.23 -6.86 -18.29
N ALA A 353 21.60 -5.87 -17.47
CA ALA A 353 23.00 -5.64 -17.09
C ALA A 353 23.59 -6.81 -16.28
N MET A 354 22.75 -7.64 -15.66
CA MET A 354 23.12 -8.87 -14.94
C MET A 354 23.08 -10.12 -15.82
N GLY A 355 22.71 -9.99 -17.11
CA GLY A 355 22.69 -11.09 -18.07
C GLY A 355 21.31 -11.63 -18.41
N ALA A 356 20.23 -11.03 -17.93
CA ALA A 356 18.88 -11.37 -18.33
C ALA A 356 18.59 -10.95 -19.79
N ASN A 357 17.48 -11.42 -20.34
CA ASN A 357 16.95 -11.02 -21.64
C ASN A 357 15.51 -10.53 -21.47
N ILE A 358 15.36 -9.23 -21.20
CA ILE A 358 14.07 -8.57 -20.94
C ILE A 358 13.88 -7.45 -21.95
N THR A 359 12.74 -7.49 -22.64
CA THR A 359 12.29 -6.42 -23.53
C THR A 359 11.17 -5.64 -22.86
N PRO A 360 11.38 -4.35 -22.48
CA PRO A 360 10.31 -3.52 -21.98
C PRO A 360 9.27 -3.24 -23.08
N THR A 361 8.00 -3.21 -22.72
CA THR A 361 6.88 -2.84 -23.60
C THR A 361 6.25 -1.53 -23.11
N GLU A 362 5.23 -1.05 -23.81
CA GLU A 362 4.52 0.16 -23.42
C GLU A 362 3.84 0.01 -22.04
N ASP A 363 3.35 -1.19 -21.71
CA ASP A 363 2.54 -1.50 -20.53
C ASP A 363 3.10 -2.65 -19.68
N GLY A 364 4.34 -3.10 -19.93
CA GLY A 364 4.90 -4.23 -19.21
C GLY A 364 6.26 -4.71 -19.71
N MET A 365 6.46 -6.02 -19.74
CA MET A 365 7.77 -6.63 -20.10
C MET A 365 7.56 -8.01 -20.73
N ILE A 366 8.42 -8.35 -21.68
CA ILE A 366 8.61 -9.71 -22.21
C ILE A 366 9.95 -10.22 -21.66
N ILE A 367 9.92 -11.36 -20.98
CA ILE A 367 11.08 -11.90 -20.25
C ILE A 367 11.37 -13.30 -20.78
N GLU A 368 12.55 -13.47 -21.37
CA GLU A 368 13.04 -14.79 -21.75
C GLU A 368 13.56 -15.53 -20.51
N GLY A 369 13.22 -16.81 -20.40
CA GLY A 369 13.65 -17.62 -19.28
C GLY A 369 15.04 -18.26 -19.49
N LYS A 370 15.59 -18.77 -18.37
CA LYS A 370 16.91 -19.46 -18.31
C LYS A 370 18.07 -18.66 -18.93
N THR A 371 18.17 -17.43 -18.46
CA THR A 371 19.29 -16.54 -18.82
C THR A 371 20.31 -16.45 -17.70
#